data_ab5e9c53577af8966b53417afe063c87
#
_entry.id   ab5e9c53577af8966b53417afe063c87
#
_cell.length_a   1.000
_cell.length_b   1.000
_cell.length_c   1.000
_cell.angle_alpha   90.00
_cell.angle_beta   90.00
_cell.angle_gamma   90.00
#
_symmetry.space_group_name_H-M   'P 1'
#
loop_
_entity.id
_entity.type
_entity.pdbx_description
1 polymer ?
#
loop_
_entity_poly.entity_id
_entity_poly.type
_entity_poly.pdbx_seq_one_letter_code
_entity_poly.pdbx_strand_id
1 'polypeptide(L)'
;MAEHTVVLVTGSMRSGTSSVAGSLKLLGWHVPQPEVPASERNAKGHFEPRWVIEFHKRLMRGALVRPSDGSPRALERVQQHAAQHDLEGELAAWLTEQAEPRIVVKDPHAAWLLPTWRAAAERTGRDLRILTALRHPAEVVGSQDRTWGEGRRTEAERKVKETSNTAAWLNVALVTEAGSRGTRRAFLRYHDLLDDWRAALTHVSDQLGLDLPVAEERGLDEFLDPGMRRSQLTWADLDVPDWLREQAEDTWQQLGALVDDPTASTALDATRAAYDARYAEAVAVSLDEARHRERRGTATGAAKIRGRLREERARRRRAEALLSEPEEPQSTKRLLGQIVRRSRSGKRAATDS
;
A
#
# COMPACT_ATOMS: atom_id res chain seq x y z
N MET A 1 21.21 17.70 25.46
CA MET A 1 20.47 17.33 24.21
C MET A 1 20.85 15.91 23.88
N ALA A 2 19.92 15.09 23.45
CA ALA A 2 20.27 13.73 22.98
C ALA A 2 21.24 13.86 21.80
N GLU A 3 22.35 13.15 21.86
CA GLU A 3 23.42 13.25 20.87
C GLU A 3 22.97 12.86 19.46
N HIS A 4 21.93 12.01 19.39
CA HIS A 4 21.39 11.48 18.12
C HIS A 4 19.86 11.55 18.09
N THR A 5 19.31 12.32 17.16
CA THR A 5 17.86 12.51 17.01
C THR A 5 17.37 11.92 15.69
N VAL A 6 16.23 11.20 15.76
CA VAL A 6 15.49 10.70 14.60
C VAL A 6 14.16 11.42 14.51
N VAL A 7 13.92 12.17 13.45
CA VAL A 7 12.56 12.66 13.12
C VAL A 7 11.90 11.68 12.16
N LEU A 8 10.89 10.98 12.66
CA LEU A 8 10.10 10.05 11.86
C LEU A 8 8.89 10.78 11.28
N VAL A 9 8.92 11.04 9.98
CA VAL A 9 7.82 11.67 9.25
C VAL A 9 6.86 10.61 8.74
N THR A 10 5.62 10.65 9.20
CA THR A 10 4.56 9.69 8.89
C THR A 10 3.23 10.39 8.61
N GLY A 11 2.17 9.62 8.44
CA GLY A 11 0.81 10.06 8.14
C GLY A 11 0.19 9.25 7.00
N SER A 12 -1.03 9.56 6.65
CA SER A 12 -1.70 8.89 5.54
C SER A 12 -0.94 9.12 4.21
N MET A 13 -0.89 8.13 3.35
CA MET A 13 -0.34 8.30 2.00
C MET A 13 -1.03 9.48 1.30
N ARG A 14 -0.28 10.32 0.58
CA ARG A 14 -0.76 11.54 -0.10
C ARG A 14 -1.11 12.71 0.82
N SER A 15 -0.65 12.70 2.07
CA SER A 15 -0.80 13.82 3.01
C SER A 15 0.33 14.86 2.96
N GLY A 16 1.23 14.80 2.00
CA GLY A 16 2.32 15.78 1.88
C GLY A 16 3.59 15.39 2.65
N THR A 17 3.73 14.13 3.10
CA THR A 17 4.92 13.65 3.85
C THR A 17 6.23 13.88 3.11
N SER A 18 6.25 13.85 1.76
CA SER A 18 7.46 14.15 0.97
C SER A 18 7.85 15.64 1.06
N SER A 19 6.86 16.56 1.06
CA SER A 19 7.12 17.98 1.24
C SER A 19 7.71 18.26 2.62
N VAL A 20 7.15 17.63 3.66
CA VAL A 20 7.65 17.76 5.03
C VAL A 20 9.10 17.24 5.15
N ALA A 21 9.37 16.03 4.68
CA ALA A 21 10.72 15.44 4.77
C ALA A 21 11.75 16.21 3.91
N GLY A 22 11.33 16.66 2.71
CA GLY A 22 12.19 17.49 1.86
C GLY A 22 12.53 18.83 2.49
N SER A 23 11.58 19.46 3.18
CA SER A 23 11.83 20.70 3.94
C SER A 23 12.85 20.48 5.04
N LEU A 24 12.73 19.41 5.84
CA LEU A 24 13.71 19.08 6.86
C LEU A 24 15.09 18.80 6.26
N LYS A 25 15.16 18.11 5.11
CA LYS A 25 16.42 17.87 4.39
C LYS A 25 17.08 19.18 3.96
N LEU A 26 16.31 20.11 3.37
CA LEU A 26 16.82 21.44 2.97
C LEU A 26 17.30 22.24 4.19
N LEU A 27 16.67 22.07 5.34
CA LEU A 27 17.08 22.67 6.61
C LEU A 27 18.25 21.94 7.31
N GLY A 28 18.88 20.98 6.63
CA GLY A 28 20.13 20.35 7.08
C GLY A 28 19.97 19.04 7.83
N TRP A 29 18.79 18.41 7.79
CA TRP A 29 18.60 17.06 8.32
C TRP A 29 19.02 16.01 7.29
N HIS A 30 19.76 15.02 7.72
CA HIS A 30 20.21 13.95 6.83
C HIS A 30 19.11 12.93 6.56
N VAL A 31 18.87 12.60 5.27
CA VAL A 31 18.07 11.43 4.87
C VAL A 31 19.03 10.25 4.67
N PRO A 32 18.92 9.15 5.43
CA PRO A 32 19.81 8.00 5.29
C PRO A 32 19.85 7.43 3.87
N GLN A 33 21.07 7.15 3.39
CA GLN A 33 21.33 6.73 2.02
C GLN A 33 21.36 5.20 1.87
N PRO A 34 21.03 4.65 0.67
CA PRO A 34 20.54 5.36 -0.51
C PRO A 34 19.07 5.74 -0.38
N GLU A 35 18.69 6.91 -0.89
CA GLU A 35 17.28 7.32 -0.99
C GLU A 35 16.57 6.65 -2.18
N VAL A 36 15.25 6.55 -2.10
CA VAL A 36 14.39 6.24 -3.24
C VAL A 36 14.48 7.41 -4.25
N PRO A 37 14.88 7.16 -5.51
CA PRO A 37 15.05 8.23 -6.49
C PRO A 37 13.73 8.93 -6.81
N ALA A 38 13.82 10.20 -7.23
CA ALA A 38 12.67 10.92 -7.76
C ALA A 38 12.01 10.16 -8.92
N SER A 39 10.73 10.36 -9.11
CA SER A 39 9.95 9.70 -10.16
C SER A 39 9.01 10.71 -10.83
N GLU A 40 8.46 10.38 -11.99
CA GLU A 40 7.46 11.21 -12.66
C GLU A 40 6.27 11.57 -11.75
N ARG A 41 5.89 10.66 -10.84
CA ARG A 41 4.81 10.88 -9.87
C ARG A 41 5.20 11.77 -8.70
N ASN A 42 6.51 11.92 -8.45
CA ASN A 42 7.08 12.77 -7.41
C ASN A 42 8.44 13.33 -7.88
N ALA A 43 8.37 14.31 -8.77
CA ALA A 43 9.55 14.91 -9.42
C ALA A 43 10.48 15.64 -8.43
N LYS A 44 9.94 16.14 -7.31
CA LYS A 44 10.73 16.81 -6.26
C LYS A 44 11.45 15.85 -5.31
N GLY A 45 11.21 14.53 -5.43
CA GLY A 45 11.84 13.49 -4.61
C GLY A 45 10.92 12.83 -3.61
N HIS A 46 11.27 11.60 -3.23
CA HIS A 46 10.52 10.85 -2.22
C HIS A 46 11.05 11.10 -0.80
N PHE A 47 12.33 11.36 -0.64
CA PHE A 47 13.02 11.53 0.64
C PHE A 47 12.82 10.33 1.57
N GLU A 48 12.90 9.14 1.01
CA GLU A 48 12.68 7.86 1.68
C GLU A 48 13.97 7.04 1.67
N PRO A 49 14.52 6.66 2.83
CA PRO A 49 15.62 5.70 2.87
C PRO A 49 15.15 4.36 2.27
N ARG A 50 15.86 3.86 1.26
CA ARG A 50 15.47 2.62 0.55
C ARG A 50 15.35 1.44 1.49
N TRP A 51 16.31 1.29 2.42
CA TRP A 51 16.27 0.21 3.39
C TRP A 51 14.98 0.21 4.21
N VAL A 52 14.56 1.37 4.72
CA VAL A 52 13.34 1.53 5.52
C VAL A 52 12.09 1.14 4.71
N ILE A 53 12.00 1.59 3.47
CA ILE A 53 10.88 1.23 2.59
C ILE A 53 10.80 -0.28 2.35
N GLU A 54 11.94 -0.93 2.11
CA GLU A 54 12.01 -2.37 1.89
C GLU A 54 11.68 -3.15 3.17
N PHE A 55 12.19 -2.70 4.31
CA PHE A 55 11.90 -3.25 5.64
C PHE A 55 10.40 -3.18 5.94
N HIS A 56 9.77 -2.00 5.85
CA HIS A 56 8.34 -1.84 6.10
C HIS A 56 7.48 -2.67 5.13
N LYS A 57 7.81 -2.66 3.83
CA LYS A 57 7.09 -3.48 2.84
C LYS A 57 7.20 -4.97 3.10
N ARG A 58 8.36 -5.46 3.53
CA ARG A 58 8.57 -6.87 3.88
C ARG A 58 7.70 -7.25 5.07
N LEU A 59 7.71 -6.44 6.12
CA LEU A 59 6.92 -6.63 7.33
C LEU A 59 5.43 -6.65 7.02
N MET A 60 4.93 -5.65 6.31
CA MET A 60 3.51 -5.55 5.97
C MET A 60 3.04 -6.73 5.12
N ARG A 61 3.86 -7.18 4.17
CA ARG A 61 3.57 -8.39 3.39
C ARG A 61 3.48 -9.64 4.27
N GLY A 62 4.43 -9.80 5.20
CA GLY A 62 4.43 -10.92 6.16
C GLY A 62 3.22 -10.89 7.08
N ALA A 63 2.80 -9.72 7.52
CA ALA A 63 1.61 -9.51 8.34
C ALA A 63 0.28 -9.55 7.55
N LEU A 64 0.32 -9.69 6.22
CA LEU A 64 -0.86 -9.61 5.32
C LEU A 64 -1.66 -8.30 5.52
N VAL A 65 -0.94 -7.18 5.68
CA VAL A 65 -1.52 -5.85 5.83
C VAL A 65 -1.21 -5.00 4.60
N ARG A 66 -2.20 -4.29 4.11
CA ARG A 66 -2.04 -3.36 2.98
C ARG A 66 -1.49 -2.01 3.46
N PRO A 67 -0.76 -1.27 2.62
CA PRO A 67 -0.31 0.09 2.93
C PRO A 67 -1.44 1.02 3.41
N SER A 68 -2.58 0.95 2.74
CA SER A 68 -3.82 1.61 3.13
C SER A 68 -4.82 0.53 3.55
N ASP A 69 -4.77 0.13 4.82
CA ASP A 69 -5.63 -0.92 5.38
C ASP A 69 -6.68 -0.31 6.32
N GLY A 70 -7.95 -0.48 5.97
CA GLY A 70 -9.07 -0.01 6.79
C GLY A 70 -9.43 -0.98 7.93
N SER A 71 -8.82 -2.17 8.00
CA SER A 71 -9.16 -3.15 9.04
C SER A 71 -8.63 -2.72 10.41
N PRO A 72 -9.47 -2.61 11.45
CA PRO A 72 -9.04 -2.34 12.82
C PRO A 72 -7.98 -3.32 13.34
N ARG A 73 -8.00 -4.56 12.85
CA ARG A 73 -7.04 -5.61 13.25
C ARG A 73 -5.70 -5.54 12.51
N ALA A 74 -5.48 -4.57 11.62
CA ALA A 74 -4.25 -4.47 10.85
C ALA A 74 -3.04 -4.24 11.77
N LEU A 75 -3.14 -3.34 12.73
CA LEU A 75 -2.06 -3.05 13.69
C LEU A 75 -1.68 -4.29 14.52
N GLU A 76 -2.66 -5.02 15.04
CA GLU A 76 -2.44 -6.25 15.81
C GLU A 76 -1.64 -7.27 14.98
N ARG A 77 -2.02 -7.51 13.71
CA ARG A 77 -1.30 -8.41 12.81
C ARG A 77 0.15 -7.96 12.56
N VAL A 78 0.37 -6.66 12.40
CA VAL A 78 1.73 -6.10 12.23
C VAL A 78 2.57 -6.34 13.48
N GLN A 79 2.04 -6.05 14.65
CA GLN A 79 2.76 -6.24 15.92
C GLN A 79 3.08 -7.71 16.20
N GLN A 80 2.13 -8.61 15.97
CA GLN A 80 2.35 -10.05 16.11
C GLN A 80 3.46 -10.54 15.18
N HIS A 81 3.44 -10.12 13.92
CA HIS A 81 4.47 -10.49 12.94
C HIS A 81 5.83 -9.91 13.32
N ALA A 82 5.88 -8.65 13.76
CA ALA A 82 7.12 -8.00 14.19
C ALA A 82 7.78 -8.71 15.38
N ALA A 83 6.98 -9.09 16.38
CA ALA A 83 7.47 -9.81 17.55
C ALA A 83 7.98 -11.24 17.20
N GLN A 84 7.33 -11.92 16.26
CA GLN A 84 7.73 -13.27 15.84
C GLN A 84 9.06 -13.33 15.07
N HIS A 85 9.53 -12.21 14.50
CA HIS A 85 10.67 -12.15 13.58
C HIS A 85 11.80 -11.23 14.06
N ASP A 86 11.78 -10.79 15.34
CA ASP A 86 12.77 -9.84 15.92
C ASP A 86 13.03 -8.60 15.04
N LEU A 87 11.97 -8.03 14.50
CA LEU A 87 12.10 -6.87 13.62
C LEU A 87 12.52 -5.59 14.37
N GLU A 88 12.35 -5.55 15.68
CA GLU A 88 12.91 -4.51 16.55
C GLU A 88 14.44 -4.55 16.53
N GLY A 89 15.04 -5.75 16.70
CA GLY A 89 16.49 -5.94 16.66
C GLY A 89 17.08 -5.54 15.31
N GLU A 90 16.42 -5.90 14.21
CA GLU A 90 16.85 -5.52 12.86
C GLU A 90 16.83 -4.01 12.66
N LEU A 91 15.75 -3.32 13.11
CA LEU A 91 15.64 -1.86 13.02
C LEU A 91 16.67 -1.16 13.92
N ALA A 92 16.90 -1.68 15.14
CA ALA A 92 17.92 -1.15 16.04
C ALA A 92 19.33 -1.28 15.45
N ALA A 93 19.66 -2.40 14.81
CA ALA A 93 20.93 -2.57 14.12
C ALA A 93 21.10 -1.53 13.01
N TRP A 94 20.09 -1.35 12.17
CA TRP A 94 20.11 -0.32 11.12
C TRP A 94 20.26 1.10 11.70
N LEU A 95 19.57 1.44 12.80
CA LEU A 95 19.70 2.73 13.45
C LEU A 95 21.13 2.94 14.00
N THR A 96 21.77 1.90 14.51
CA THR A 96 23.16 1.97 15.02
C THR A 96 24.16 2.29 13.91
N GLU A 97 23.92 1.83 12.69
CA GLU A 97 24.79 2.09 11.53
C GLU A 97 24.71 3.54 11.03
N GLN A 98 23.70 4.32 11.45
CA GLN A 98 23.57 5.71 11.02
C GLN A 98 24.55 6.60 11.79
N ALA A 99 25.59 7.10 11.11
CA ALA A 99 26.60 7.95 11.71
C ALA A 99 26.10 9.38 12.02
N GLU A 100 25.13 9.85 11.25
CA GLU A 100 24.64 11.23 11.35
C GLU A 100 23.84 11.46 12.64
N PRO A 101 24.12 12.56 13.37
CA PRO A 101 23.43 12.83 14.63
C PRO A 101 21.97 13.26 14.45
N ARG A 102 21.63 13.86 13.32
CA ARG A 102 20.28 14.36 12.99
C ARG A 102 19.79 13.73 11.70
N ILE A 103 18.93 12.74 11.81
CA ILE A 103 18.35 12.06 10.65
C ILE A 103 16.84 12.27 10.55
N VAL A 104 16.37 12.46 9.33
CA VAL A 104 14.94 12.41 8.99
C VAL A 104 14.66 11.12 8.24
N VAL A 105 13.71 10.37 8.74
CA VAL A 105 13.22 9.15 8.11
C VAL A 105 11.76 9.35 7.74
N LYS A 106 11.46 9.19 6.47
CA LYS A 106 10.09 9.36 6.00
C LYS A 106 9.59 8.08 5.34
N ASP A 107 8.51 7.56 5.87
CA ASP A 107 7.67 6.55 5.23
C ASP A 107 6.23 6.59 5.78
N PRO A 108 5.20 6.80 4.95
CA PRO A 108 3.81 6.71 5.40
C PRO A 108 3.47 5.37 6.08
N HIS A 109 4.15 4.28 5.72
CA HIS A 109 3.93 2.96 6.33
C HIS A 109 4.42 2.89 7.78
N ALA A 110 5.27 3.81 8.22
CA ALA A 110 5.73 3.89 9.61
C ALA A 110 4.57 4.00 10.62
N ALA A 111 3.41 4.51 10.19
CA ALA A 111 2.20 4.55 11.00
C ALA A 111 1.86 3.21 11.66
N TRP A 112 2.11 2.11 10.97
CA TRP A 112 1.87 0.74 11.46
C TRP A 112 2.94 0.22 12.43
N LEU A 113 4.08 0.90 12.53
CA LEU A 113 5.30 0.41 13.16
C LEU A 113 5.81 1.32 14.27
N LEU A 114 5.03 2.32 14.69
CA LEU A 114 5.46 3.28 15.72
C LEU A 114 5.95 2.60 17.00
N PRO A 115 5.32 1.53 17.53
CA PRO A 115 5.86 0.81 18.67
C PRO A 115 7.24 0.20 18.41
N THR A 116 7.47 -0.40 17.23
CA THR A 116 8.76 -0.98 16.83
C THR A 116 9.84 0.11 16.69
N TRP A 117 9.50 1.25 16.10
CA TRP A 117 10.40 2.40 16.01
C TRP A 117 10.80 2.94 17.37
N ARG A 118 9.84 3.03 18.31
CA ARG A 118 10.11 3.49 19.67
C ARG A 118 11.08 2.54 20.38
N ALA A 119 10.78 1.25 20.41
CA ALA A 119 11.63 0.25 21.04
C ALA A 119 13.04 0.21 20.45
N ALA A 120 13.17 0.28 19.13
CA ALA A 120 14.48 0.32 18.47
C ALA A 120 15.26 1.62 18.78
N ALA A 121 14.59 2.77 18.85
CA ALA A 121 15.21 4.04 19.22
C ALA A 121 15.69 4.02 20.69
N GLU A 122 14.87 3.55 21.61
CA GLU A 122 15.22 3.37 23.02
C GLU A 122 16.45 2.46 23.18
N ARG A 123 16.46 1.33 22.49
CA ARG A 123 17.57 0.37 22.50
C ARG A 123 18.89 0.95 21.99
N THR A 124 18.82 1.90 21.08
CA THR A 124 20.01 2.55 20.47
C THR A 124 20.37 3.89 21.12
N GLY A 125 19.63 4.32 22.14
CA GLY A 125 19.81 5.61 22.79
C GLY A 125 19.51 6.83 21.89
N ARG A 126 18.76 6.63 20.79
CA ARG A 126 18.34 7.72 19.91
C ARG A 126 17.06 8.37 20.40
N ASP A 127 16.99 9.70 20.31
CA ASP A 127 15.78 10.47 20.61
C ASP A 127 14.82 10.44 19.42
N LEU A 128 13.75 9.64 19.54
CA LEU A 128 12.73 9.55 18.51
C LEU A 128 11.70 10.66 18.66
N ARG A 129 11.48 11.40 17.59
CA ARG A 129 10.46 12.46 17.47
C ARG A 129 9.55 12.14 16.28
N ILE A 130 8.24 12.26 16.46
CA ILE A 130 7.27 11.85 15.44
C ILE A 130 6.60 13.09 14.88
N LEU A 131 6.72 13.27 13.55
CA LEU A 131 6.04 14.34 12.82
C LEU A 131 4.98 13.74 11.90
N THR A 132 3.71 14.01 12.21
CA THR A 132 2.58 13.49 11.44
C THR A 132 2.07 14.55 10.47
N ALA A 133 2.20 14.27 9.18
CA ALA A 133 1.62 15.12 8.15
C ALA A 133 0.11 14.85 8.01
N LEU A 134 -0.69 15.90 8.11
CA LEU A 134 -2.13 15.86 8.02
C LEU A 134 -2.63 16.47 6.71
N ARG A 135 -3.61 15.83 6.11
CA ARG A 135 -4.36 16.37 4.98
C ARG A 135 -5.81 15.93 5.06
N HIS A 136 -6.73 16.80 4.64
CA HIS A 136 -8.15 16.51 4.65
C HIS A 136 -8.48 15.19 3.94
N PRO A 137 -9.27 14.27 4.55
CA PRO A 137 -9.52 12.95 4.01
C PRO A 137 -10.08 12.94 2.60
N ALA A 138 -11.00 13.84 2.24
CA ALA A 138 -11.54 13.93 0.88
C ALA A 138 -10.45 14.24 -0.15
N GLU A 139 -9.50 15.13 0.16
CA GLU A 139 -8.38 15.43 -0.72
C GLU A 139 -7.41 14.25 -0.88
N VAL A 140 -7.17 13.50 0.21
CA VAL A 140 -6.32 12.30 0.19
C VAL A 140 -6.94 11.22 -0.69
N VAL A 141 -8.23 10.92 -0.50
CA VAL A 141 -8.98 9.93 -1.30
C VAL A 141 -8.97 10.31 -2.77
N GLY A 142 -9.28 11.55 -3.10
CA GLY A 142 -9.26 12.04 -4.48
C GLY A 142 -7.86 12.05 -5.10
N SER A 143 -6.80 12.33 -4.31
CA SER A 143 -5.41 12.24 -4.80
C SER A 143 -4.99 10.81 -5.07
N GLN A 144 -5.46 9.85 -4.27
CA GLN A 144 -5.20 8.42 -4.49
C GLN A 144 -5.90 7.93 -5.76
N ASP A 145 -7.12 8.36 -5.99
CA ASP A 145 -7.91 7.95 -7.15
C ASP A 145 -7.30 8.45 -8.46
N ARG A 146 -6.87 9.70 -8.53
CA ARG A 146 -6.10 10.23 -9.67
C ARG A 146 -4.79 9.49 -9.92
N THR A 147 -4.10 9.08 -8.87
CA THR A 147 -2.77 8.45 -9.01
C THR A 147 -2.85 7.00 -9.50
N TRP A 148 -3.91 6.26 -9.15
CA TRP A 148 -4.01 4.83 -9.39
C TRP A 148 -5.28 4.38 -10.11
N GLY A 149 -6.19 5.29 -10.49
CA GLY A 149 -7.52 4.94 -10.96
C GLY A 149 -8.08 5.67 -12.18
N GLU A 150 -7.33 6.56 -12.81
CA GLU A 150 -7.89 7.38 -13.90
C GLU A 150 -8.47 6.55 -15.05
N GLY A 151 -9.76 6.75 -15.30
CA GLY A 151 -10.42 6.52 -16.59
C GLY A 151 -11.00 5.14 -16.86
N ARG A 152 -11.02 4.18 -15.91
CA ARG A 152 -11.48 2.80 -16.19
C ARG A 152 -12.47 2.19 -15.19
N ARG A 153 -12.94 2.92 -14.18
CA ARG A 153 -13.83 2.35 -13.16
C ARG A 153 -15.28 2.67 -13.44
N THR A 154 -16.14 1.67 -13.22
CA THR A 154 -17.57 1.88 -13.09
C THR A 154 -17.87 2.69 -11.83
N GLU A 155 -19.05 3.29 -11.75
CA GLU A 155 -19.52 4.02 -10.58
C GLU A 155 -19.48 3.14 -9.31
N ALA A 156 -19.92 1.89 -9.41
CA ALA A 156 -19.87 0.93 -8.30
C ALA A 156 -18.44 0.63 -7.81
N GLU A 157 -17.48 0.47 -8.73
CA GLU A 157 -16.06 0.29 -8.38
C GLU A 157 -15.45 1.53 -7.76
N ARG A 158 -15.87 2.73 -8.22
CA ARG A 158 -15.46 4.01 -7.64
C ARG A 158 -15.93 4.12 -6.20
N LYS A 159 -17.23 3.89 -5.95
CA LYS A 159 -17.81 3.89 -4.59
C LYS A 159 -17.08 2.94 -3.64
N VAL A 160 -16.85 1.70 -4.06
CA VAL A 160 -16.10 0.72 -3.24
C VAL A 160 -14.69 1.23 -2.92
N LYS A 161 -14.02 1.86 -3.89
CA LYS A 161 -12.66 2.36 -3.70
C LYS A 161 -12.60 3.59 -2.81
N GLU A 162 -13.49 4.54 -2.99
CA GLU A 162 -13.59 5.74 -2.17
C GLU A 162 -13.93 5.39 -0.72
N THR A 163 -14.90 4.50 -0.50
CA THR A 163 -15.22 3.94 0.83
C THR A 163 -14.00 3.26 1.47
N SER A 164 -13.32 2.37 0.73
CA SER A 164 -12.14 1.66 1.23
C SER A 164 -10.97 2.60 1.54
N ASN A 165 -10.74 3.63 0.71
CA ASN A 165 -9.69 4.61 0.94
C ASN A 165 -9.98 5.52 2.13
N THR A 166 -11.26 5.90 2.33
CA THR A 166 -11.69 6.69 3.50
C THR A 166 -11.53 5.88 4.79
N ALA A 167 -11.97 4.62 4.79
CA ALA A 167 -11.76 3.71 5.91
C ALA A 167 -10.27 3.51 6.22
N ALA A 168 -9.42 3.40 5.21
CA ALA A 168 -7.99 3.28 5.38
C ALA A 168 -7.36 4.57 5.92
N TRP A 169 -7.79 5.75 5.44
CA TRP A 169 -7.35 7.03 5.97
C TRP A 169 -7.67 7.15 7.48
N LEU A 170 -8.93 6.86 7.84
CA LEU A 170 -9.40 6.91 9.22
C LEU A 170 -8.60 5.96 10.12
N ASN A 171 -8.44 4.70 9.71
CA ASN A 171 -7.69 3.72 10.48
C ASN A 171 -6.22 4.13 10.67
N VAL A 172 -5.54 4.58 9.62
CA VAL A 172 -4.14 5.07 9.70
C VAL A 172 -4.04 6.29 10.61
N ALA A 173 -4.97 7.23 10.52
CA ALA A 173 -5.00 8.43 11.36
C ALA A 173 -5.10 8.06 12.85
N LEU A 174 -6.05 7.20 13.20
CA LEU A 174 -6.27 6.73 14.58
C LEU A 174 -5.07 5.91 15.11
N VAL A 175 -4.49 5.03 14.28
CA VAL A 175 -3.30 4.24 14.66
C VAL A 175 -2.08 5.15 14.87
N THR A 176 -1.89 6.14 14.01
CA THR A 176 -0.76 7.07 14.10
C THR A 176 -0.86 7.93 15.35
N GLU A 177 -2.03 8.47 15.62
CA GLU A 177 -2.24 9.29 16.81
C GLU A 177 -1.99 8.47 18.09
N ALA A 178 -2.65 7.33 18.25
CA ALA A 178 -2.48 6.46 19.42
C ALA A 178 -1.04 5.97 19.57
N GLY A 179 -0.40 5.54 18.47
CA GLY A 179 0.98 5.03 18.45
C GLY A 179 2.04 6.09 18.76
N SER A 180 1.75 7.37 18.51
CA SER A 180 2.67 8.48 18.79
C SER A 180 2.58 9.05 20.21
N ARG A 181 1.56 8.67 20.99
CA ARG A 181 1.39 9.11 22.39
C ARG A 181 2.61 8.68 23.22
N GLY A 182 3.01 9.53 24.17
CA GLY A 182 4.19 9.29 25.03
C GLY A 182 5.54 9.47 24.32
N THR A 183 5.56 9.87 23.07
CA THR A 183 6.74 10.29 22.33
C THR A 183 6.63 11.80 22.05
N ARG A 184 7.74 12.53 21.97
CA ARG A 184 7.70 13.92 21.51
C ARG A 184 7.18 13.95 20.08
N ARG A 185 6.02 14.58 19.88
CA ARG A 185 5.30 14.54 18.62
C ARG A 185 4.80 15.90 18.19
N ALA A 186 4.62 16.08 16.89
CA ALA A 186 3.94 17.23 16.29
C ALA A 186 3.04 16.78 15.15
N PHE A 187 2.03 17.57 14.88
CA PHE A 187 1.13 17.39 13.74
C PHE A 187 1.23 18.63 12.85
N LEU A 188 1.25 18.41 11.53
CA LEU A 188 1.40 19.49 10.56
C LEU A 188 0.40 19.34 9.43
N ARG A 189 -0.49 20.32 9.27
CA ARG A 189 -1.39 20.35 8.12
C ARG A 189 -0.60 20.70 6.86
N TYR A 190 -0.80 19.93 5.82
CA TYR A 190 -0.14 20.14 4.53
C TYR A 190 -0.42 21.54 3.94
N HIS A 191 -1.62 22.08 4.16
CA HIS A 191 -1.97 23.41 3.69
C HIS A 191 -1.19 24.50 4.42
N ASP A 192 -1.07 24.42 5.75
CA ASP A 192 -0.32 25.39 6.53
C ASP A 192 1.14 25.44 6.07
N LEU A 193 1.73 24.27 5.74
CA LEU A 193 3.08 24.19 5.18
C LEU A 193 3.21 24.87 3.81
N LEU A 194 2.16 24.86 2.98
CA LEU A 194 2.17 25.52 1.66
C LEU A 194 1.83 27.00 1.74
N ASP A 195 0.99 27.40 2.70
CA ASP A 195 0.51 28.77 2.86
C ASP A 195 1.56 29.67 3.55
N ASP A 196 2.15 29.16 4.64
CA ASP A 196 3.27 29.80 5.36
C ASP A 196 4.20 28.74 5.97
N TRP A 197 5.13 28.25 5.17
CA TRP A 197 6.06 27.22 5.63
C TRP A 197 6.98 27.73 6.78
N ARG A 198 7.26 29.04 6.86
CA ARG A 198 8.10 29.60 7.92
C ARG A 198 7.40 29.48 9.27
N ALA A 199 6.18 29.95 9.36
CA ALA A 199 5.37 29.81 10.58
C ALA A 199 5.14 28.33 10.92
N ALA A 200 4.76 27.51 9.95
CA ALA A 200 4.47 26.08 10.14
C ALA A 200 5.70 25.29 10.64
N LEU A 201 6.88 25.50 10.04
CA LEU A 201 8.11 24.80 10.46
C LEU A 201 8.70 25.36 11.76
N THR A 202 8.52 26.65 12.06
CA THR A 202 8.86 27.22 13.37
C THR A 202 8.04 26.54 14.46
N HIS A 203 6.72 26.43 14.26
CA HIS A 203 5.83 25.78 15.22
C HIS A 203 6.20 24.30 15.43
N VAL A 204 6.48 23.57 14.37
CA VAL A 204 6.98 22.17 14.44
C VAL A 204 8.32 22.10 15.17
N SER A 205 9.24 23.03 14.91
CA SER A 205 10.53 23.13 15.59
C SER A 205 10.37 23.27 17.10
N ASP A 206 9.47 24.15 17.54
CA ASP A 206 9.20 24.38 18.96
C ASP A 206 8.57 23.14 19.63
N GLN A 207 7.55 22.56 19.03
CA GLN A 207 6.86 21.38 19.57
C GLN A 207 7.79 20.16 19.66
N LEU A 208 8.58 19.92 18.65
CA LEU A 208 9.55 18.83 18.64
C LEU A 208 10.86 19.18 19.36
N GLY A 209 11.08 20.45 19.76
CA GLY A 209 12.34 20.91 20.34
C GLY A 209 13.51 20.72 19.38
N LEU A 210 13.27 20.97 18.08
CA LEU A 210 14.31 20.96 17.05
C LEU A 210 14.95 22.35 16.99
N ASP A 211 16.16 22.40 16.45
CA ASP A 211 16.83 23.64 16.10
C ASP A 211 16.85 23.74 14.57
N LEU A 212 15.69 24.15 13.99
CA LEU A 212 15.55 24.31 12.56
C LEU A 212 15.95 25.74 12.17
N PRO A 213 16.89 25.94 11.24
CA PRO A 213 17.31 27.25 10.79
C PRO A 213 16.29 27.85 9.81
N VAL A 214 15.06 28.08 10.28
CA VAL A 214 13.91 28.50 9.46
C VAL A 214 14.12 29.91 8.86
N ALA A 215 14.95 30.72 9.47
CA ALA A 215 15.31 32.04 8.92
C ALA A 215 16.15 31.95 7.64
N GLU A 216 16.80 30.80 7.41
CA GLU A 216 17.58 30.56 6.21
C GLU A 216 16.64 29.90 5.17
N GLU A 217 16.33 30.60 4.09
CA GLU A 217 15.37 30.13 3.06
C GLU A 217 15.77 28.79 2.42
N ARG A 218 17.06 28.60 2.12
CA ARG A 218 17.64 27.35 1.57
C ARG A 218 16.85 26.74 0.40
N GLY A 219 16.19 27.57 -0.41
CA GLY A 219 15.39 27.11 -1.55
C GLY A 219 14.01 26.54 -1.20
N LEU A 220 13.53 26.77 0.02
CA LEU A 220 12.22 26.31 0.46
C LEU A 220 11.07 26.98 -0.29
N ASP A 221 11.19 28.26 -0.63
CA ASP A 221 10.19 28.99 -1.40
C ASP A 221 9.98 28.38 -2.80
N GLU A 222 11.06 27.91 -3.45
CA GLU A 222 10.95 27.16 -4.72
C GLU A 222 10.47 25.72 -4.51
N PHE A 223 10.89 25.09 -3.43
CA PHE A 223 10.52 23.72 -3.13
C PHE A 223 9.04 23.58 -2.75
N LEU A 224 8.49 24.49 -1.95
CA LEU A 224 7.11 24.49 -1.44
C LEU A 224 6.21 25.41 -2.28
N ASP A 225 6.11 25.13 -3.57
CA ASP A 225 5.22 25.85 -4.49
C ASP A 225 3.74 25.64 -4.11
N PRO A 226 2.94 26.70 -3.88
CA PRO A 226 1.49 26.60 -3.65
C PRO A 226 0.73 25.82 -4.74
N GLY A 227 1.22 25.81 -5.97
CA GLY A 227 0.70 24.99 -7.08
C GLY A 227 0.77 23.48 -6.84
N MET A 228 1.46 23.03 -5.81
CA MET A 228 1.46 21.63 -5.37
C MET A 228 0.12 21.17 -4.78
N ARG A 229 -0.77 22.09 -4.43
CA ARG A 229 -2.15 21.80 -4.00
C ARG A 229 -3.02 21.34 -5.17
N ARG A 230 -2.77 20.13 -5.67
CA ARG A 230 -3.44 19.58 -6.87
C ARG A 230 -4.83 19.01 -6.61
N SER A 231 -5.22 18.75 -5.36
CA SER A 231 -6.53 18.21 -4.99
C SER A 231 -7.24 19.19 -4.07
N GLN A 232 -8.40 19.63 -4.50
CA GLN A 232 -9.33 20.48 -3.74
C GLN A 232 -10.68 19.78 -3.60
N LEU A 233 -10.69 18.44 -3.65
CA LEU A 233 -11.92 17.67 -3.54
C LEU A 233 -12.50 17.80 -2.13
N THR A 234 -13.81 17.87 -2.10
CA THR A 234 -14.63 17.91 -0.90
C THR A 234 -15.42 16.61 -0.77
N TRP A 235 -16.15 16.44 0.30
CA TRP A 235 -17.03 15.29 0.47
C TRP A 235 -18.15 15.21 -0.57
N ALA A 236 -18.55 16.36 -1.15
CA ALA A 236 -19.56 16.40 -2.21
C ALA A 236 -19.11 15.72 -3.51
N ASP A 237 -17.80 15.55 -3.70
CA ASP A 237 -17.19 14.93 -4.88
C ASP A 237 -17.03 13.41 -4.74
N LEU A 238 -17.34 12.84 -3.57
CA LEU A 238 -17.08 11.44 -3.23
C LEU A 238 -18.38 10.70 -2.84
N ASP A 239 -18.48 9.44 -3.24
CA ASP A 239 -19.56 8.54 -2.84
C ASP A 239 -19.12 7.65 -1.66
N VAL A 240 -19.14 8.21 -0.46
CA VAL A 240 -18.75 7.56 0.78
C VAL A 240 -19.97 7.46 1.70
N PRO A 241 -20.20 6.32 2.41
CA PRO A 241 -21.28 6.19 3.38
C PRO A 241 -21.23 7.30 4.45
N ASP A 242 -22.39 7.88 4.79
CA ASP A 242 -22.50 9.02 5.70
C ASP A 242 -21.78 8.80 7.03
N TRP A 243 -22.00 7.66 7.66
CA TRP A 243 -21.37 7.32 8.94
C TRP A 243 -19.83 7.35 8.87
N LEU A 244 -19.25 6.91 7.76
CA LEU A 244 -17.79 6.87 7.58
C LEU A 244 -17.24 8.27 7.26
N ARG A 245 -17.99 9.04 6.48
CA ARG A 245 -17.68 10.45 6.21
C ARG A 245 -17.67 11.27 7.50
N GLU A 246 -18.73 11.14 8.32
CA GLU A 246 -18.85 11.83 9.60
C GLU A 246 -17.72 11.48 10.56
N GLN A 247 -17.40 10.19 10.72
CA GLN A 247 -16.27 9.78 11.56
C GLN A 247 -14.92 10.27 11.03
N ALA A 248 -14.72 10.29 9.72
CA ALA A 248 -13.49 10.80 9.13
C ALA A 248 -13.38 12.33 9.32
N GLU A 249 -14.48 13.06 9.19
CA GLU A 249 -14.52 14.51 9.45
C GLU A 249 -14.25 14.82 10.92
N ASP A 250 -14.93 14.15 11.85
CA ASP A 250 -14.69 14.31 13.29
C ASP A 250 -13.22 14.02 13.65
N THR A 251 -12.65 12.96 13.09
CA THR A 251 -11.23 12.64 13.30
C THR A 251 -10.34 13.74 12.75
N TRP A 252 -10.64 14.30 11.58
CA TRP A 252 -9.90 15.42 11.01
C TRP A 252 -9.92 16.65 11.93
N GLN A 253 -11.07 17.01 12.47
CA GLN A 253 -11.23 18.14 13.39
C GLN A 253 -10.44 17.91 14.70
N GLN A 254 -10.51 16.71 15.27
CA GLN A 254 -9.77 16.37 16.49
C GLN A 254 -8.25 16.33 16.27
N LEU A 255 -7.78 15.82 15.15
CA LEU A 255 -6.36 15.89 14.76
C LEU A 255 -5.91 17.34 14.50
N GLY A 256 -6.83 18.18 14.02
CA GLY A 256 -6.62 19.61 13.85
C GLY A 256 -6.28 20.33 15.15
N ALA A 257 -6.91 19.95 16.26
CA ALA A 257 -6.59 20.50 17.59
C ALA A 257 -5.17 20.10 18.07
N LEU A 258 -4.68 18.92 17.65
CA LEU A 258 -3.33 18.47 17.99
C LEU A 258 -2.21 19.21 17.23
N VAL A 259 -2.54 19.97 16.19
CA VAL A 259 -1.57 20.83 15.51
C VAL A 259 -1.12 21.94 16.45
N ASP A 260 -2.08 22.54 17.18
CA ASP A 260 -1.78 23.65 18.10
C ASP A 260 -1.22 23.13 19.45
N ASP A 261 -1.79 22.03 19.96
CA ASP A 261 -1.32 21.38 21.19
C ASP A 261 -1.26 19.86 21.03
N PRO A 262 -0.07 19.28 20.75
CA PRO A 262 0.07 17.83 20.55
C PRO A 262 -0.20 16.99 21.82
N THR A 263 -0.41 17.63 22.97
CA THR A 263 -0.75 16.99 24.26
C THR A 263 -2.23 17.08 24.58
N ALA A 264 -3.00 17.82 23.80
CA ALA A 264 -4.44 18.02 24.04
C ALA A 264 -5.18 16.69 24.18
N SER A 265 -6.13 16.65 25.11
CA SER A 265 -7.05 15.53 25.24
C SER A 265 -8.03 15.54 24.09
N THR A 266 -8.21 14.38 23.45
CA THR A 266 -9.13 14.19 22.34
C THR A 266 -10.07 13.02 22.60
N ALA A 267 -11.19 12.98 21.88
CA ALA A 267 -12.12 11.85 21.92
C ALA A 267 -11.74 10.72 20.95
N LEU A 268 -10.50 10.71 20.42
CA LEU A 268 -10.07 9.76 19.39
C LEU A 268 -10.15 8.28 19.83
N ASP A 269 -10.04 7.98 21.12
CA ASP A 269 -10.26 6.61 21.62
C ASP A 269 -11.74 6.20 21.51
N ALA A 270 -12.67 7.12 21.77
CA ALA A 270 -14.09 6.87 21.53
C ALA A 270 -14.40 6.73 20.03
N THR A 271 -13.80 7.57 19.22
CA THR A 271 -13.90 7.47 17.75
C THR A 271 -13.34 6.13 17.25
N ARG A 272 -12.22 5.66 17.80
CA ARG A 272 -11.65 4.33 17.51
C ARG A 272 -12.64 3.23 17.84
N ALA A 273 -13.21 3.23 19.05
CA ALA A 273 -14.18 2.22 19.47
C ALA A 273 -15.44 2.21 18.58
N ALA A 274 -15.94 3.40 18.22
CA ALA A 274 -17.08 3.53 17.31
C ALA A 274 -16.77 3.01 15.90
N TYR A 275 -15.57 3.31 15.37
CA TYR A 275 -15.13 2.79 14.08
C TYR A 275 -15.01 1.27 14.08
N ASP A 276 -14.39 0.70 15.12
CA ASP A 276 -14.20 -0.75 15.25
C ASP A 276 -15.55 -1.48 15.27
N ALA A 277 -16.54 -0.96 15.99
CA ALA A 277 -17.89 -1.50 16.03
C ALA A 277 -18.58 -1.45 14.66
N ARG A 278 -18.56 -0.28 13.99
CA ARG A 278 -19.16 -0.09 12.66
C ARG A 278 -18.49 -0.95 11.59
N TYR A 279 -17.17 -1.06 11.64
CA TYR A 279 -16.42 -1.93 10.75
C TYR A 279 -16.79 -3.39 10.94
N ALA A 280 -16.92 -3.85 12.18
CA ALA A 280 -17.32 -5.22 12.49
C ALA A 280 -18.73 -5.53 11.99
N GLU A 281 -19.69 -4.60 12.14
CA GLU A 281 -21.05 -4.73 11.57
C GLU A 281 -21.02 -4.85 10.04
N ALA A 282 -20.28 -3.98 9.35
CA ALA A 282 -20.15 -4.00 7.89
C ALA A 282 -19.53 -5.31 7.39
N VAL A 283 -18.51 -5.81 8.09
CA VAL A 283 -17.87 -7.10 7.77
C VAL A 283 -18.82 -8.25 8.02
N ALA A 284 -19.59 -8.25 9.12
CA ALA A 284 -20.55 -9.32 9.45
C ALA A 284 -21.61 -9.46 8.36
N VAL A 285 -22.15 -8.34 7.86
CA VAL A 285 -23.15 -8.34 6.76
C VAL A 285 -22.56 -8.90 5.46
N SER A 286 -21.31 -8.57 5.15
CA SER A 286 -20.67 -8.99 3.88
C SER A 286 -20.05 -10.38 3.92
N LEU A 287 -19.76 -10.92 5.11
CA LEU A 287 -18.97 -12.14 5.29
C LEU A 287 -19.71 -13.38 4.80
N ASP A 288 -21.02 -13.48 5.05
CA ASP A 288 -21.83 -14.61 4.61
C ASP A 288 -21.93 -14.67 3.08
N GLU A 289 -22.16 -13.54 2.45
CA GLU A 289 -22.17 -13.42 0.99
C GLU A 289 -20.81 -13.76 0.38
N ALA A 290 -19.70 -13.30 1.00
CA ALA A 290 -18.35 -13.64 0.56
C ALA A 290 -18.08 -15.15 0.65
N ARG A 291 -18.46 -15.79 1.76
CA ARG A 291 -18.38 -17.24 1.95
C ARG A 291 -19.23 -18.02 0.95
N HIS A 292 -20.44 -17.51 0.68
CA HIS A 292 -21.32 -18.12 -0.32
C HIS A 292 -20.73 -18.05 -1.73
N ARG A 293 -20.17 -16.89 -2.11
CA ARG A 293 -19.47 -16.72 -3.40
C ARG A 293 -18.26 -17.63 -3.52
N GLU A 294 -17.46 -17.76 -2.48
CA GLU A 294 -16.31 -18.65 -2.42
C GLU A 294 -16.73 -20.11 -2.64
N ARG A 295 -17.75 -20.58 -1.91
CA ARG A 295 -18.32 -21.93 -2.07
C ARG A 295 -18.82 -22.17 -3.50
N ARG A 296 -19.49 -21.20 -4.09
CA ARG A 296 -19.96 -21.29 -5.49
C ARG A 296 -18.79 -21.30 -6.46
N GLY A 297 -17.78 -20.47 -6.26
CA GLY A 297 -16.57 -20.43 -7.08
C GLY A 297 -15.80 -21.75 -7.05
N THR A 298 -15.59 -22.33 -5.87
CA THR A 298 -14.93 -23.62 -5.71
C THR A 298 -15.76 -24.76 -6.30
N ALA A 299 -17.07 -24.77 -6.11
CA ALA A 299 -17.96 -25.76 -6.71
C ALA A 299 -17.94 -25.70 -8.25
N THR A 300 -17.98 -24.48 -8.82
CA THR A 300 -17.90 -24.26 -10.28
C THR A 300 -16.53 -24.66 -10.82
N GLY A 301 -15.45 -24.31 -10.14
CA GLY A 301 -14.07 -24.71 -10.49
C GLY A 301 -13.90 -26.22 -10.48
N ALA A 302 -14.37 -26.89 -9.43
CA ALA A 302 -14.34 -28.34 -9.31
C ALA A 302 -15.20 -29.04 -10.40
N ALA A 303 -16.36 -28.48 -10.75
CA ALA A 303 -17.20 -28.97 -11.83
C ALA A 303 -16.49 -28.85 -13.20
N LYS A 304 -15.82 -27.73 -13.45
CA LYS A 304 -15.06 -27.50 -14.69
C LYS A 304 -13.86 -28.45 -14.81
N ILE A 305 -13.15 -28.72 -13.73
CA ILE A 305 -12.05 -29.70 -13.69
C ILE A 305 -12.59 -31.10 -13.93
N ARG A 306 -13.67 -31.49 -13.26
CA ARG A 306 -14.31 -32.80 -13.49
C ARG A 306 -14.79 -32.98 -14.93
N GLY A 307 -15.33 -31.94 -15.56
CA GLY A 307 -15.70 -31.93 -16.97
C GLY A 307 -14.51 -32.22 -17.89
N ARG A 308 -13.40 -31.45 -17.71
CA ARG A 308 -12.18 -31.67 -18.50
C ARG A 308 -11.57 -33.06 -18.32
N LEU A 309 -11.56 -33.59 -17.09
CA LEU A 309 -11.12 -34.97 -16.84
C LEU A 309 -11.99 -36.01 -17.51
N ARG A 310 -13.30 -35.80 -17.56
CA ARG A 310 -14.22 -36.73 -18.30
C ARG A 310 -13.96 -36.70 -19.81
N GLU A 311 -13.77 -35.52 -20.38
CA GLU A 311 -13.43 -35.36 -21.81
C GLU A 311 -12.08 -36.00 -22.14
N GLU A 312 -11.09 -35.81 -21.32
CA GLU A 312 -9.75 -36.40 -21.49
C GLU A 312 -9.80 -37.92 -21.42
N ARG A 313 -10.53 -38.48 -20.44
CA ARG A 313 -10.76 -39.92 -20.35
C ARG A 313 -11.52 -40.48 -21.54
N ALA A 314 -12.49 -39.73 -22.06
CA ALA A 314 -13.23 -40.14 -23.27
C ALA A 314 -12.34 -40.11 -24.52
N ARG A 315 -11.45 -39.12 -24.65
CA ARG A 315 -10.44 -39.03 -25.72
C ARG A 315 -9.48 -40.22 -25.67
N ARG A 316 -8.94 -40.52 -24.48
CA ARG A 316 -8.05 -41.68 -24.28
C ARG A 316 -8.72 -43.00 -24.66
N ARG A 317 -9.97 -43.26 -24.19
CA ARG A 317 -10.72 -44.46 -24.56
C ARG A 317 -10.97 -44.58 -26.07
N ARG A 318 -11.26 -43.46 -26.76
CA ARG A 318 -11.39 -43.46 -28.24
C ARG A 318 -10.08 -43.79 -28.92
N ALA A 319 -8.95 -43.21 -28.45
CA ALA A 319 -7.63 -43.51 -29.00
C ALA A 319 -7.23 -44.98 -28.77
N GLU A 320 -7.49 -45.53 -27.58
CA GLU A 320 -7.29 -46.96 -27.27
C GLU A 320 -8.16 -47.88 -28.11
N ALA A 321 -9.41 -47.52 -28.35
CA ALA A 321 -10.31 -48.28 -29.23
C ALA A 321 -9.83 -48.31 -30.69
N LEU A 322 -9.31 -47.14 -31.18
CA LEU A 322 -8.71 -47.08 -32.53
C LEU A 322 -7.44 -47.88 -32.69
N LEU A 323 -6.65 -48.02 -31.58
CA LEU A 323 -5.44 -48.84 -31.56
C LEU A 323 -5.74 -50.33 -31.37
N SER A 324 -6.91 -50.68 -30.83
CA SER A 324 -7.35 -52.08 -30.62
C SER A 324 -8.22 -52.63 -31.72
N GLU A 325 -8.59 -51.86 -32.74
CA GLU A 325 -9.21 -52.42 -33.96
C GLU A 325 -8.17 -53.29 -34.64
N PRO A 326 -8.42 -54.61 -34.82
CA PRO A 326 -7.49 -55.47 -35.53
C PRO A 326 -7.37 -54.94 -36.96
N GLU A 327 -6.11 -54.72 -37.40
CA GLU A 327 -5.87 -54.49 -38.83
C GLU A 327 -6.48 -55.66 -39.59
N GLU A 328 -7.55 -55.40 -40.35
CA GLU A 328 -8.03 -56.42 -41.29
C GLU A 328 -6.84 -56.83 -42.18
N PRO A 329 -6.48 -58.11 -42.22
CA PRO A 329 -5.35 -58.54 -43.02
C PRO A 329 -5.65 -58.11 -44.46
N GLN A 330 -4.91 -57.12 -44.93
CA GLN A 330 -5.04 -56.64 -46.33
C GLN A 330 -4.84 -57.87 -47.19
N SER A 331 -5.93 -58.32 -47.81
CA SER A 331 -5.94 -59.53 -48.67
C SER A 331 -4.75 -59.39 -49.65
N THR A 332 -3.86 -60.40 -49.65
CA THR A 332 -2.69 -60.50 -50.52
C THR A 332 -3.08 -60.26 -52.00
N LYS A 333 -4.32 -60.53 -52.36
CA LYS A 333 -4.90 -60.20 -53.68
C LYS A 333 -4.99 -58.69 -54.01
N ARG A 334 -5.15 -57.84 -52.99
CA ARG A 334 -5.23 -56.38 -53.17
C ARG A 334 -3.88 -55.75 -53.34
N LEU A 335 -2.84 -56.24 -52.66
CA LEU A 335 -1.45 -55.84 -52.80
C LEU A 335 -0.88 -56.31 -54.16
N LEU A 336 -1.17 -57.57 -54.59
CA LEU A 336 -0.80 -58.04 -55.92
C LEU A 336 -1.49 -57.26 -57.03
N GLY A 337 -2.74 -56.88 -56.85
CA GLY A 337 -3.50 -56.02 -57.80
C GLY A 337 -2.88 -54.59 -57.97
N GLN A 338 -2.35 -54.03 -56.87
CA GLN A 338 -1.63 -52.74 -56.92
C GLN A 338 -0.25 -52.84 -57.61
N ILE A 339 0.47 -53.89 -57.38
CA ILE A 339 1.79 -54.19 -57.99
C ILE A 339 1.60 -54.41 -59.52
N VAL A 340 0.60 -55.18 -59.92
CA VAL A 340 0.30 -55.41 -61.34
C VAL A 340 -0.18 -54.15 -62.08
N ARG A 341 -0.91 -53.24 -61.41
CA ARG A 341 -1.27 -51.93 -61.98
C ARG A 341 -0.08 -50.99 -62.13
N ARG A 342 0.85 -50.97 -61.19
CA ARG A 342 2.09 -50.18 -61.30
C ARG A 342 3.05 -50.67 -62.37
N SER A 343 3.16 -51.98 -62.55
CA SER A 343 3.98 -52.56 -63.64
C SER A 343 3.40 -52.33 -65.05
N ARG A 344 2.08 -52.16 -65.18
CA ARG A 344 1.43 -51.85 -66.51
C ARG A 344 1.46 -50.35 -66.84
N SER A 345 1.50 -49.46 -65.85
CA SER A 345 1.67 -48.02 -66.11
C SER A 345 3.10 -47.64 -66.46
N GLY A 346 4.10 -48.44 -66.01
CA GLY A 346 5.51 -48.22 -66.32
C GLY A 346 5.94 -48.66 -67.71
N LYS A 347 5.12 -49.48 -68.41
CA LYS A 347 5.42 -49.93 -69.78
C LYS A 347 4.76 -49.14 -70.90
N ARG A 348 3.99 -48.12 -70.59
CA ARG A 348 3.41 -47.20 -71.62
C ARG A 348 4.17 -45.90 -71.78
N ALA A 349 5.21 -45.67 -71.04
CA ALA A 349 6.03 -44.46 -71.15
C ALA A 349 7.38 -44.67 -71.86
N ALA A 350 7.57 -45.82 -72.52
CA ALA A 350 8.81 -46.18 -73.21
C ALA A 350 8.65 -46.50 -74.71
N THR A 351 7.55 -46.06 -75.33
CA THR A 351 7.42 -46.11 -76.81
C THR A 351 6.67 -44.86 -77.27
N ASP A 352 7.33 -43.76 -77.27
CA ASP A 352 7.14 -42.60 -78.17
C ASP A 352 8.28 -41.60 -77.84
N SER A 353 9.36 -41.76 -78.56
CA SER A 353 10.32 -40.74 -79.05
C SER A 353 11.29 -41.37 -80.02
#